data_bd1e567e76c2c0233563e205ae7167e7
#
_entry.id   bd1e567e76c2c0233563e205ae7167e7
#
_cell.length_a   1.000
_cell.length_b   1.000
_cell.length_c   1.000
_cell.angle_alpha   90.00
_cell.angle_beta   90.00
_cell.angle_gamma   90.00
#
_symmetry.space_group_name_H-M   'P 1'
#
loop_
_entity.id
_entity.type
_entity.pdbx_description
1 polymer ?
#
loop_
_entity_poly.entity_id
_entity_poly.type
_entity_poly.pdbx_seq_one_letter_code
_entity_poly.pdbx_strand_id
1 'polypeptide(L)'
;HRKAKEPLMANIGTYCSFCEERLPLSEMEIEHTIAISNGGSSNEWDNFLLSCKICNTVKSNKSIPEGIHWPHKNNTFLSFVYDETGRVKVNTNIPALSQQKAWNLLRLVQLDRYPNTQNKPTQCDNRWKRRFEIWNIATDRKDEYLKGRCTVNAILDLAKECGHWSIWYSVFEGVNEIRQRLLSDFEGTCTSCFDPQKQYAPSERNPNQSDPI
;
A
#
# COMPACT_ATOMS: atom_id res chain seq x y z
N HIS A 1 18.63 14.18 1.46
CA HIS A 1 17.32 13.50 1.34
C HIS A 1 16.14 14.46 1.24
N ARG A 2 16.16 15.65 1.88
CA ARG A 2 15.00 16.60 1.82
C ARG A 2 14.58 16.96 0.39
N LYS A 3 15.53 17.03 -0.55
CA LYS A 3 15.25 17.30 -1.99
C LYS A 3 14.59 16.12 -2.71
N ALA A 4 14.57 14.93 -2.13
CA ALA A 4 13.93 13.75 -2.74
C ALA A 4 12.41 13.73 -2.55
N LYS A 5 11.83 14.56 -1.67
CA LYS A 5 10.42 14.52 -1.31
C LYS A 5 9.51 14.84 -2.51
N GLU A 6 9.77 15.94 -3.21
CA GLU A 6 8.97 16.34 -4.38
C GLU A 6 9.07 15.34 -5.54
N PRO A 7 10.28 14.86 -5.94
CA PRO A 7 10.40 13.82 -6.95
C PRO A 7 9.72 12.50 -6.56
N LEU A 8 9.81 12.06 -5.28
CA LEU A 8 9.09 10.87 -4.81
C LEU A 8 7.58 11.05 -4.94
N MET A 9 7.06 12.21 -4.55
CA MET A 9 5.63 12.48 -4.68
C MET A 9 5.15 12.55 -6.14
N ALA A 10 5.96 13.09 -7.04
CA ALA A 10 5.64 13.11 -8.46
C ALA A 10 5.53 11.71 -9.06
N ASN A 11 6.27 10.74 -8.50
CA ASN A 11 6.29 9.36 -8.98
C ASN A 11 5.25 8.44 -8.30
N ILE A 12 4.99 8.63 -7.01
CA ILE A 12 4.13 7.70 -6.23
C ILE A 12 2.92 8.38 -5.58
N GLY A 13 2.70 9.65 -5.87
CA GLY A 13 1.61 10.42 -5.26
C GLY A 13 1.86 10.77 -3.78
N THR A 14 0.83 11.28 -3.13
CA THR A 14 0.86 11.69 -1.70
C THR A 14 0.37 10.57 -0.78
N TYR A 15 0.86 9.36 -0.98
CA TYR A 15 0.45 8.18 -0.21
C TYR A 15 1.61 7.59 0.57
N CYS A 16 1.33 7.09 1.77
CA CYS A 16 2.30 6.32 2.54
C CYS A 16 2.58 4.99 1.83
N SER A 17 3.84 4.73 1.48
CA SER A 17 4.24 3.49 0.78
C SER A 17 3.93 2.21 1.55
N PHE A 18 3.66 2.29 2.87
CA PHE A 18 3.42 1.12 3.71
C PHE A 18 1.94 0.88 4.01
N CYS A 19 1.20 1.90 4.44
CA CYS A 19 -0.20 1.76 4.84
C CYS A 19 -1.18 2.38 3.84
N GLU A 20 -0.69 3.03 2.79
CA GLU A 20 -1.45 3.65 1.71
C GLU A 20 -2.33 4.84 2.17
N GLU A 21 -2.14 5.33 3.39
CA GLU A 21 -2.81 6.53 3.88
C GLU A 21 -2.44 7.73 3.01
N ARG A 22 -3.43 8.48 2.54
CA ARG A 22 -3.20 9.75 1.87
C ARG A 22 -2.95 10.84 2.90
N LEU A 23 -1.91 11.61 2.68
CA LEU A 23 -1.51 12.68 3.59
C LEU A 23 -1.12 13.95 2.82
N PRO A 24 -1.35 15.13 3.41
CA PRO A 24 -0.81 16.36 2.86
C PRO A 24 0.73 16.30 2.85
N LEU A 25 1.32 17.03 1.92
CA LEU A 25 2.79 17.11 1.76
C LEU A 25 3.53 17.39 3.06
N SER A 26 2.98 18.27 3.90
CA SER A 26 3.58 18.67 5.18
C SER A 26 3.75 17.50 6.15
N GLU A 27 2.88 16.49 6.09
CA GLU A 27 2.85 15.34 7.00
C GLU A 27 3.58 14.11 6.48
N MET A 28 3.98 14.13 5.19
CA MET A 28 4.76 13.05 4.60
C MET A 28 6.22 13.15 5.00
N GLU A 29 6.80 12.02 5.37
CA GLU A 29 8.21 11.88 5.74
C GLU A 29 8.94 11.02 4.71
N ILE A 30 10.23 11.33 4.47
CA ILE A 30 11.11 10.46 3.70
C ILE A 30 11.63 9.39 4.66
N GLU A 31 11.33 8.15 4.37
CA GLU A 31 11.77 6.98 5.10
C GLU A 31 12.91 6.28 4.36
N HIS A 32 13.96 5.92 5.09
CA HIS A 32 15.03 5.09 4.55
C HIS A 32 14.67 3.61 4.71
N THR A 33 14.66 2.85 3.60
CA THR A 33 14.41 1.40 3.66
C THR A 33 15.40 0.72 4.61
N ILE A 34 16.68 1.06 4.50
CA ILE A 34 17.72 0.72 5.47
C ILE A 34 18.12 2.00 6.19
N ALA A 35 17.94 2.04 7.51
CA ALA A 35 18.29 3.22 8.30
C ALA A 35 19.78 3.57 8.16
N ILE A 36 20.11 4.87 8.13
CA ILE A 36 21.49 5.35 8.01
C ILE A 36 22.36 4.78 9.13
N SER A 37 21.82 4.71 10.36
CA SER A 37 22.50 4.09 11.51
C SER A 37 22.83 2.61 11.32
N ASN A 38 22.18 1.93 10.38
CA ASN A 38 22.37 0.52 10.07
C ASN A 38 23.12 0.33 8.71
N GLY A 39 23.83 1.37 8.25
CA GLY A 39 24.61 1.32 7.02
C GLY A 39 23.82 1.66 5.75
N GLY A 40 22.58 2.12 5.87
CA GLY A 40 21.81 2.59 4.71
C GLY A 40 22.39 3.87 4.11
N SER A 41 22.36 3.99 2.79
CA SER A 41 22.81 5.19 2.09
C SER A 41 21.86 6.37 2.36
N SER A 42 22.45 7.54 2.61
CA SER A 42 21.72 8.79 2.78
C SER A 42 21.30 9.46 1.46
N ASN A 43 21.81 8.97 0.32
CA ASN A 43 21.68 9.63 -0.98
C ASN A 43 21.22 8.71 -2.13
N GLU A 44 21.13 7.40 -1.90
CA GLU A 44 20.66 6.46 -2.92
C GLU A 44 19.14 6.48 -3.03
N TRP A 45 18.64 6.63 -4.26
CA TRP A 45 17.21 6.69 -4.56
C TRP A 45 16.47 5.45 -4.08
N ASP A 46 17.03 4.27 -4.31
CA ASP A 46 16.48 2.97 -3.89
C ASP A 46 16.32 2.81 -2.37
N ASN A 47 16.93 3.72 -1.59
CA ASN A 47 16.80 3.72 -0.14
C ASN A 47 15.70 4.67 0.36
N PHE A 48 14.90 5.28 -0.53
CA PHE A 48 13.88 6.25 -0.15
C PHE A 48 12.46 5.73 -0.42
N LEU A 49 11.58 5.96 0.54
CA LEU A 49 10.13 5.79 0.42
C LEU A 49 9.42 7.00 1.05
N LEU A 50 8.19 7.26 0.64
CA LEU A 50 7.30 8.15 1.38
C LEU A 50 6.59 7.40 2.50
N SER A 51 6.54 7.99 3.68
CA SER A 51 5.92 7.36 4.83
C SER A 51 5.09 8.33 5.67
N CYS A 52 4.00 7.85 6.25
CA CYS A 52 3.33 8.56 7.32
C CYS A 52 4.15 8.47 8.62
N LYS A 53 3.92 9.40 9.53
CA LYS A 53 4.61 9.45 10.83
C LYS A 53 4.48 8.13 11.62
N ILE A 54 3.33 7.47 11.57
CA ILE A 54 3.11 6.21 12.31
C ILE A 54 4.01 5.11 11.75
N CYS A 55 4.00 4.89 10.42
CA CYS A 55 4.83 3.85 9.79
C CYS A 55 6.33 4.13 9.98
N ASN A 56 6.77 5.39 9.83
CA ASN A 56 8.14 5.80 10.06
C ASN A 56 8.57 5.54 11.52
N THR A 57 7.78 6.00 12.49
CA THR A 57 8.07 5.80 13.92
C THR A 57 8.11 4.31 14.30
N VAL A 58 7.19 3.51 13.75
CA VAL A 58 7.13 2.08 14.04
C VAL A 58 8.32 1.33 13.44
N LYS A 59 8.69 1.67 12.21
CA LYS A 59 9.87 1.08 11.55
C LYS A 59 11.15 1.56 12.26
N SER A 60 11.30 2.87 12.48
CA SER A 60 12.46 3.44 13.15
C SER A 60 13.79 2.92 12.54
N ASN A 61 14.79 2.71 13.38
CA ASN A 61 16.09 2.15 12.99
C ASN A 61 16.19 0.62 13.22
N LYS A 62 15.07 -0.10 13.16
CA LYS A 62 15.09 -1.56 13.28
C LYS A 62 15.97 -2.18 12.20
N SER A 63 16.67 -3.26 12.56
CA SER A 63 17.37 -4.10 11.59
C SER A 63 16.39 -4.69 10.58
N ILE A 64 16.77 -4.67 9.33
CA ILE A 64 15.95 -5.24 8.25
C ILE A 64 16.21 -6.75 8.21
N PRO A 65 15.17 -7.59 8.32
CA PRO A 65 15.33 -9.03 8.19
C PRO A 65 15.75 -9.41 6.77
N GLU A 66 16.45 -10.53 6.67
CA GLU A 66 16.82 -11.08 5.37
C GLU A 66 15.57 -11.44 4.57
N GLY A 67 15.49 -10.93 3.35
CA GLY A 67 14.33 -11.12 2.47
C GLY A 67 13.08 -10.40 2.97
N ILE A 68 12.69 -9.34 2.30
CA ILE A 68 11.51 -8.54 2.59
C ILE A 68 10.85 -8.10 1.29
N HIS A 69 9.52 -8.03 1.27
CA HIS A 69 8.78 -7.45 0.14
C HIS A 69 8.66 -5.94 0.31
N TRP A 70 9.53 -5.19 -0.38
CA TRP A 70 9.46 -3.74 -0.37
C TRP A 70 8.39 -3.20 -1.32
N PRO A 71 7.61 -2.17 -0.96
CA PRO A 71 6.57 -1.60 -1.82
C PRO A 71 7.05 -1.15 -3.19
N HIS A 72 8.27 -0.61 -3.28
CA HIS A 72 8.88 -0.15 -4.54
C HIS A 72 9.58 -1.25 -5.35
N LYS A 73 9.69 -2.47 -4.83
CA LYS A 73 10.37 -3.61 -5.49
C LYS A 73 9.46 -4.80 -5.73
N ASN A 74 8.33 -4.89 -5.05
CA ASN A 74 7.46 -6.05 -5.07
C ASN A 74 5.99 -5.63 -5.18
N ASN A 75 5.15 -6.50 -5.77
CA ASN A 75 3.71 -6.32 -5.72
C ASN A 75 3.18 -6.65 -4.31
N THR A 76 3.07 -5.63 -3.46
CA THR A 76 2.58 -5.80 -2.08
C THR A 76 1.09 -6.12 -2.01
N PHE A 77 0.30 -5.82 -3.05
CA PHE A 77 -1.08 -6.27 -3.15
C PHE A 77 -1.18 -7.80 -3.23
N LEU A 78 -0.24 -8.46 -3.91
CA LEU A 78 -0.14 -9.92 -3.92
C LEU A 78 0.27 -10.47 -2.55
N SER A 79 1.07 -9.73 -1.81
CA SER A 79 1.61 -10.14 -0.52
C SER A 79 0.61 -10.15 0.62
N PHE A 80 -0.43 -9.30 0.54
CA PHE A 80 -1.37 -9.07 1.64
C PHE A 80 -2.82 -9.30 1.24
N VAL A 81 -3.62 -9.66 2.24
CA VAL A 81 -5.08 -9.73 2.15
C VAL A 81 -5.67 -8.71 3.11
N TYR A 82 -6.59 -7.94 2.60
CA TYR A 82 -7.39 -6.96 3.34
C TYR A 82 -8.81 -7.50 3.51
N ASP A 83 -9.42 -7.28 4.66
CA ASP A 83 -10.81 -7.72 4.91
C ASP A 83 -11.68 -6.58 5.43
N GLU A 84 -12.99 -6.83 5.46
CA GLU A 84 -14.03 -5.89 5.86
C GLU A 84 -13.91 -5.40 7.30
N THR A 85 -13.10 -6.05 8.12
CA THR A 85 -12.83 -5.64 9.50
C THR A 85 -11.68 -4.63 9.61
N GLY A 86 -11.01 -4.31 8.49
CA GLY A 86 -9.83 -3.45 8.45
C GLY A 86 -8.53 -4.15 8.83
N ARG A 87 -8.53 -5.49 8.89
CA ARG A 87 -7.31 -6.28 9.10
C ARG A 87 -6.47 -6.37 7.85
N VAL A 88 -5.17 -6.50 8.07
CA VAL A 88 -4.19 -6.89 7.05
C VAL A 88 -3.54 -8.19 7.49
N LYS A 89 -3.50 -9.16 6.60
CA LYS A 89 -2.91 -10.48 6.81
C LYS A 89 -1.98 -10.81 5.65
N VAL A 90 -1.00 -11.67 5.90
CA VAL A 90 -0.21 -12.24 4.80
C VAL A 90 -1.10 -13.14 3.95
N ASN A 91 -0.98 -13.03 2.64
CA ASN A 91 -1.64 -13.92 1.70
C ASN A 91 -1.02 -15.32 1.80
N THR A 92 -1.82 -16.30 2.21
CA THR A 92 -1.38 -17.69 2.34
C THR A 92 -1.37 -18.46 1.02
N ASN A 93 -1.89 -17.87 -0.06
CA ASN A 93 -1.95 -18.50 -1.39
C ASN A 93 -0.68 -18.24 -2.23
N ILE A 94 0.33 -17.56 -1.68
CA ILE A 94 1.64 -17.35 -2.32
C ILE A 94 2.68 -18.35 -1.76
N PRO A 95 3.81 -18.59 -2.47
CA PRO A 95 4.85 -19.51 -2.02
C PRO A 95 5.36 -19.19 -0.60
N ALA A 96 5.74 -20.20 0.17
CA ALA A 96 6.15 -20.06 1.58
C ALA A 96 7.27 -19.02 1.79
N LEU A 97 8.26 -18.97 0.87
CA LEU A 97 9.32 -17.98 0.93
C LEU A 97 8.77 -16.55 0.75
N SER A 98 7.81 -16.37 -0.15
CA SER A 98 7.13 -15.08 -0.36
C SER A 98 6.27 -14.70 0.84
N GLN A 99 5.60 -15.66 1.48
CA GLN A 99 4.89 -15.44 2.75
C GLN A 99 5.84 -14.91 3.83
N GLN A 100 7.02 -15.53 3.98
CA GLN A 100 8.01 -15.08 4.97
C GLN A 100 8.47 -13.64 4.70
N LYS A 101 8.73 -13.30 3.43
CA LYS A 101 9.11 -11.93 3.03
C LYS A 101 7.99 -10.91 3.28
N ALA A 102 6.75 -11.29 3.01
CA ALA A 102 5.57 -10.48 3.32
C ALA A 102 5.40 -10.28 4.84
N TRP A 103 5.58 -11.34 5.63
CA TRP A 103 5.59 -11.29 7.10
C TRP A 103 6.65 -10.31 7.62
N ASN A 104 7.83 -10.32 7.04
CA ASN A 104 8.91 -9.42 7.43
C ASN A 104 8.51 -7.95 7.25
N LEU A 105 7.86 -7.58 6.14
CA LEU A 105 7.35 -6.23 5.97
C LEU A 105 6.20 -5.91 6.94
N LEU A 106 5.22 -6.81 7.05
CA LEU A 106 4.07 -6.63 7.93
C LEU A 106 4.51 -6.32 9.36
N ARG A 107 5.46 -7.10 9.88
CA ARG A 107 6.02 -6.94 11.23
C ARG A 107 6.90 -5.71 11.37
N LEU A 108 7.67 -5.37 10.36
CA LEU A 108 8.58 -4.22 10.40
C LEU A 108 7.82 -2.92 10.69
N VAL A 109 6.68 -2.72 10.02
CA VAL A 109 5.83 -1.54 10.18
C VAL A 109 4.55 -1.82 10.97
N GLN A 110 4.38 -3.05 11.48
CA GLN A 110 3.25 -3.47 12.31
C GLN A 110 1.88 -3.10 11.71
N LEU A 111 1.66 -3.45 10.43
CA LEU A 111 0.38 -3.23 9.76
C LEU A 111 -0.74 -4.14 10.31
N ASP A 112 -0.37 -5.23 10.95
CA ASP A 112 -1.25 -6.22 11.57
C ASP A 112 -1.81 -5.82 12.93
N ARG A 113 -1.48 -4.61 13.44
CA ARG A 113 -2.08 -4.11 14.68
C ARG A 113 -3.59 -4.07 14.57
N TYR A 114 -4.24 -4.79 15.51
CA TYR A 114 -5.69 -4.90 15.54
C TYR A 114 -6.20 -5.11 16.99
N PRO A 115 -7.36 -4.55 17.38
CA PRO A 115 -7.93 -4.75 18.71
C PRO A 115 -8.11 -6.24 19.07
N ASN A 116 -7.92 -6.57 20.33
CA ASN A 116 -8.08 -7.92 20.86
C ASN A 116 -7.16 -8.99 20.25
N THR A 117 -6.00 -8.58 19.73
CA THR A 117 -4.92 -9.47 19.28
C THR A 117 -3.68 -9.28 20.15
N GLN A 118 -2.68 -10.15 19.96
CA GLN A 118 -1.37 -9.96 20.64
C GLN A 118 -0.68 -8.66 20.21
N ASN A 119 -0.83 -8.25 18.94
CA ASN A 119 -0.31 -6.99 18.41
C ASN A 119 -1.41 -5.92 18.44
N LYS A 120 -1.64 -5.35 19.63
CA LYS A 120 -2.68 -4.32 19.83
C LYS A 120 -2.27 -2.98 19.24
N PRO A 121 -3.23 -2.18 18.72
CA PRO A 121 -2.98 -0.80 18.37
C PRO A 121 -2.55 0.02 19.61
N THR A 122 -1.66 0.98 19.40
CA THR A 122 -1.43 2.04 20.41
C THR A 122 -2.55 3.08 20.31
N GLN A 123 -2.64 3.96 21.31
CA GLN A 123 -3.66 5.00 21.34
C GLN A 123 -3.64 5.92 20.10
N CYS A 124 -2.46 6.11 19.49
CA CYS A 124 -2.30 6.94 18.29
C CYS A 124 -2.32 6.14 16.99
N ASP A 125 -2.40 4.80 17.01
CA ASP A 125 -2.39 3.97 15.82
C ASP A 125 -3.80 3.50 15.47
N ASN A 126 -4.47 4.27 14.66
CA ASN A 126 -5.82 4.01 14.19
C ASN A 126 -5.87 3.45 12.74
N ARG A 127 -4.74 2.99 12.17
CA ARG A 127 -4.66 2.51 10.78
C ARG A 127 -5.67 1.41 10.47
N TRP A 128 -5.93 0.48 11.39
CA TRP A 128 -6.95 -0.56 11.22
C TRP A 128 -8.37 0.03 11.11
N LYS A 129 -8.69 1.03 11.94
CA LYS A 129 -9.99 1.70 11.93
C LYS A 129 -10.19 2.47 10.63
N ARG A 130 -9.15 3.15 10.16
CA ARG A 130 -9.19 3.86 8.88
C ARG A 130 -9.44 2.90 7.73
N ARG A 131 -8.77 1.73 7.69
CA ARG A 131 -9.03 0.69 6.69
C ARG A 131 -10.47 0.17 6.75
N PHE A 132 -11.01 -0.06 7.94
CA PHE A 132 -12.42 -0.44 8.12
C PHE A 132 -13.39 0.61 7.54
N GLU A 133 -13.17 1.89 7.84
CA GLU A 133 -13.98 3.00 7.32
C GLU A 133 -13.92 3.05 5.78
N ILE A 134 -12.72 2.94 5.19
CA ILE A 134 -12.55 2.94 3.73
C ILE A 134 -13.20 1.72 3.09
N TRP A 135 -13.12 0.55 3.71
CA TRP A 135 -13.80 -0.64 3.21
C TRP A 135 -15.31 -0.43 3.07
N ASN A 136 -15.93 0.13 4.10
CA ASN A 136 -17.36 0.44 4.08
C ASN A 136 -17.71 1.47 3.01
N ILE A 137 -16.95 2.56 2.91
CA ILE A 137 -17.12 3.57 1.86
C ILE A 137 -17.01 2.94 0.47
N ALA A 138 -15.99 2.12 0.23
CA ALA A 138 -15.78 1.47 -1.07
C ALA A 138 -16.93 0.50 -1.40
N THR A 139 -17.42 -0.24 -0.41
CA THR A 139 -18.56 -1.16 -0.56
C THR A 139 -19.83 -0.40 -0.93
N ASP A 140 -20.14 0.70 -0.23
CA ASP A 140 -21.28 1.54 -0.56
C ASP A 140 -21.18 2.13 -1.96
N ARG A 141 -19.99 2.56 -2.38
CA ARG A 141 -19.77 3.07 -3.75
C ARG A 141 -19.91 1.98 -4.80
N LYS A 142 -19.44 0.76 -4.53
CA LYS A 142 -19.66 -0.39 -5.43
C LYS A 142 -21.15 -0.68 -5.60
N ASP A 143 -21.91 -0.71 -4.51
CA ASP A 143 -23.37 -0.94 -4.55
C ASP A 143 -24.10 0.15 -5.34
N GLU A 144 -23.74 1.42 -5.15
CA GLU A 144 -24.33 2.53 -5.90
C GLU A 144 -23.94 2.48 -7.39
N TYR A 145 -22.71 2.09 -7.71
CA TYR A 145 -22.26 1.90 -9.08
C TYR A 145 -23.03 0.79 -9.80
N LEU A 146 -23.18 -0.37 -9.16
CA LEU A 146 -23.93 -1.50 -9.72
C LEU A 146 -25.42 -1.20 -9.94
N LYS A 147 -25.98 -0.26 -9.18
CA LYS A 147 -27.34 0.28 -9.34
C LYS A 147 -27.44 1.44 -10.35
N GLY A 148 -26.33 1.82 -11.00
CA GLY A 148 -26.27 2.93 -11.96
C GLY A 148 -26.41 4.33 -11.32
N ARG A 149 -26.16 4.47 -10.03
CA ARG A 149 -26.31 5.75 -9.27
C ARG A 149 -24.98 6.42 -8.96
N CYS A 150 -23.86 5.80 -9.31
CA CYS A 150 -22.52 6.37 -9.14
C CYS A 150 -21.70 6.19 -10.41
N THR A 151 -20.91 7.18 -10.79
CA THR A 151 -20.03 7.13 -11.97
C THR A 151 -18.64 6.62 -11.61
N VAL A 152 -17.93 6.08 -12.61
CA VAL A 152 -16.52 5.67 -12.47
C VAL A 152 -15.66 6.81 -11.93
N ASN A 153 -15.79 8.02 -12.50
CA ASN A 153 -14.98 9.16 -12.07
C ASN A 153 -15.24 9.53 -10.61
N ALA A 154 -16.49 9.54 -10.16
CA ALA A 154 -16.81 9.83 -8.77
C ALA A 154 -16.19 8.81 -7.78
N ILE A 155 -16.11 7.53 -8.18
CA ILE A 155 -15.44 6.49 -7.39
C ILE A 155 -13.93 6.77 -7.34
N LEU A 156 -13.31 7.07 -8.49
CA LEU A 156 -11.87 7.30 -8.56
C LEU A 156 -11.44 8.56 -7.81
N ASP A 157 -12.20 9.64 -7.93
CA ASP A 157 -11.93 10.88 -7.21
C ASP A 157 -11.96 10.64 -5.70
N LEU A 158 -12.97 9.90 -5.23
CA LEU A 158 -13.08 9.54 -3.82
C LEU A 158 -11.96 8.59 -3.38
N ALA A 159 -11.60 7.59 -4.21
CA ALA A 159 -10.53 6.67 -3.91
C ALA A 159 -9.17 7.38 -3.80
N LYS A 160 -8.88 8.33 -4.70
CA LYS A 160 -7.69 9.17 -4.64
C LYS A 160 -7.65 10.03 -3.38
N GLU A 161 -8.80 10.61 -3.02
CA GLU A 161 -8.90 11.45 -1.82
C GLU A 161 -8.77 10.64 -0.52
N CYS A 162 -9.27 9.43 -0.49
CA CYS A 162 -9.21 8.56 0.68
C CYS A 162 -7.87 7.82 0.83
N GLY A 163 -7.16 7.56 -0.26
CA GLY A 163 -6.04 6.61 -0.28
C GLY A 163 -6.48 5.16 -0.09
N HIS A 164 -5.61 4.32 0.44
CA HIS A 164 -5.86 2.89 0.67
C HIS A 164 -6.24 2.14 -0.60
N TRP A 165 -5.44 2.31 -1.64
CA TRP A 165 -5.67 1.74 -2.97
C TRP A 165 -5.98 0.23 -2.94
N SER A 166 -5.25 -0.53 -2.14
CA SER A 166 -5.45 -1.98 -2.02
C SER A 166 -6.85 -2.36 -1.54
N ILE A 167 -7.49 -1.54 -0.72
CA ILE A 167 -8.87 -1.76 -0.26
C ILE A 167 -9.85 -1.55 -1.40
N TRP A 168 -9.73 -0.43 -2.12
CA TRP A 168 -10.56 -0.17 -3.29
C TRP A 168 -10.43 -1.28 -4.33
N TYR A 169 -9.20 -1.70 -4.60
CA TYR A 169 -8.94 -2.76 -5.55
C TYR A 169 -9.54 -4.11 -5.12
N SER A 170 -9.50 -4.42 -3.83
CA SER A 170 -10.12 -5.63 -3.26
C SER A 170 -11.65 -5.58 -3.34
N VAL A 171 -12.24 -4.49 -2.88
CA VAL A 171 -13.71 -4.33 -2.87
C VAL A 171 -14.29 -4.38 -4.28
N PHE A 172 -13.62 -3.78 -5.28
CA PHE A 172 -14.07 -3.79 -6.67
C PHE A 172 -13.68 -5.06 -7.44
N GLU A 173 -13.44 -6.17 -6.75
CA GLU A 173 -13.32 -7.47 -7.39
C GLU A 173 -14.56 -7.79 -8.24
N GLY A 174 -14.32 -8.24 -9.49
CA GLY A 174 -15.37 -8.52 -10.49
C GLY A 174 -15.88 -7.27 -11.24
N VAL A 175 -15.39 -6.06 -10.96
CA VAL A 175 -15.74 -4.82 -11.68
C VAL A 175 -14.52 -4.32 -12.45
N ASN A 176 -14.28 -4.94 -13.62
CA ASN A 176 -13.05 -4.75 -14.40
C ASN A 176 -12.81 -3.29 -14.81
N GLU A 177 -13.86 -2.55 -15.15
CA GLU A 177 -13.74 -1.13 -15.52
C GLU A 177 -13.13 -0.30 -14.40
N ILE A 178 -13.60 -0.48 -13.16
CA ILE A 178 -13.06 0.24 -12.01
C ILE A 178 -11.63 -0.22 -11.70
N ARG A 179 -11.36 -1.54 -11.72
CA ARG A 179 -10.00 -2.06 -11.49
C ARG A 179 -9.01 -1.53 -12.51
N GLN A 180 -9.36 -1.49 -13.79
CA GLN A 180 -8.52 -0.91 -14.84
C GLN A 180 -8.18 0.55 -14.54
N ARG A 181 -9.17 1.34 -14.18
CA ARG A 181 -8.98 2.76 -13.88
C ARG A 181 -8.19 2.99 -12.58
N LEU A 182 -8.37 2.15 -11.55
CA LEU A 182 -7.52 2.18 -10.35
C LEU A 182 -6.05 1.91 -10.68
N LEU A 183 -5.76 1.06 -11.68
CA LEU A 183 -4.39 0.81 -12.13
C LEU A 183 -3.82 1.97 -12.93
N SER A 184 -4.61 2.59 -13.82
CA SER A 184 -4.11 3.65 -14.71
C SER A 184 -4.06 5.03 -14.07
N ASP A 185 -4.91 5.31 -13.11
CA ASP A 185 -5.16 6.66 -12.62
C ASP A 185 -4.47 6.97 -11.27
N PHE A 186 -3.92 5.96 -10.61
CA PHE A 186 -3.11 6.16 -9.41
C PHE A 186 -1.63 6.19 -9.77
N GLU A 187 -0.97 7.28 -9.43
CA GLU A 187 0.47 7.46 -9.59
C GLU A 187 1.24 6.37 -8.83
N GLY A 188 2.33 5.89 -9.40
CA GLY A 188 3.18 4.87 -8.79
C GLY A 188 2.63 3.44 -8.82
N THR A 189 1.49 3.22 -9.47
CA THR A 189 0.94 1.87 -9.59
C THR A 189 1.68 1.07 -10.68
N CYS A 190 2.23 -0.09 -10.32
CA CYS A 190 2.83 -1.03 -11.26
C CYS A 190 1.74 -1.75 -12.07
N THR A 191 1.34 -1.18 -13.22
CA THR A 191 0.26 -1.73 -14.05
C THR A 191 0.58 -3.11 -14.60
N SER A 192 1.86 -3.38 -14.92
CA SER A 192 2.35 -4.67 -15.40
C SER A 192 2.28 -5.81 -14.38
N CYS A 193 2.07 -5.47 -13.12
CA CYS A 193 1.86 -6.44 -12.05
C CYS A 193 0.43 -7.01 -12.00
N PHE A 194 -0.41 -6.69 -13.00
CA PHE A 194 -1.81 -7.11 -13.07
C PHE A 194 -2.17 -7.56 -14.49
N ASP A 195 -2.70 -8.76 -14.63
CA ASP A 195 -2.98 -9.39 -15.91
C ASP A 195 -4.38 -9.00 -16.45
N PRO A 196 -4.47 -8.20 -17.52
CA PRO A 196 -5.75 -7.79 -18.09
C PRO A 196 -6.59 -8.97 -18.60
N GLN A 197 -5.94 -10.06 -19.03
CA GLN A 197 -6.63 -11.25 -19.57
C GLN A 197 -7.22 -12.10 -18.43
N LYS A 198 -6.77 -11.90 -17.19
CA LYS A 198 -7.26 -12.59 -15.99
C LYS A 198 -8.01 -11.64 -15.06
N GLN A 199 -8.83 -10.76 -15.60
CA GLN A 199 -9.62 -9.78 -14.82
C GLN A 199 -8.75 -8.92 -13.90
N TYR A 200 -7.56 -8.56 -14.36
CA TYR A 200 -6.57 -7.80 -13.60
C TYR A 200 -6.14 -8.51 -12.30
N ALA A 201 -6.02 -9.85 -12.35
CA ALA A 201 -5.44 -10.61 -11.25
C ALA A 201 -3.98 -10.19 -11.00
N PRO A 202 -3.55 -10.08 -9.74
CA PRO A 202 -2.19 -9.67 -9.40
C PRO A 202 -1.18 -10.77 -9.76
N SER A 203 0.00 -10.35 -10.20
CA SER A 203 1.18 -11.19 -10.45
C SER A 203 2.40 -10.64 -9.73
N GLU A 204 3.45 -11.45 -9.63
CA GLU A 204 4.74 -10.98 -9.11
C GLU A 204 5.30 -9.90 -10.05
N ARG A 205 5.96 -8.90 -9.45
CA ARG A 205 6.65 -7.88 -10.22
C ARG A 205 7.88 -8.49 -10.90
N ASN A 206 8.04 -8.22 -12.18
CA ASN A 206 9.23 -8.61 -12.91
C ASN A 206 10.44 -7.75 -12.45
N PRO A 207 11.48 -8.35 -11.84
CA PRO A 207 12.62 -7.59 -11.33
C PRO A 207 13.44 -6.87 -12.42
N ASN A 208 13.26 -7.26 -13.69
CA ASN A 208 13.95 -6.65 -14.83
C ASN A 208 13.14 -5.53 -15.50
N GLN A 209 11.97 -5.20 -14.96
CA GLN A 209 11.14 -4.16 -15.51
C GLN A 209 11.55 -2.81 -14.93
N SER A 210 11.96 -1.89 -15.80
CA SER A 210 12.16 -0.48 -15.44
C SER A 210 10.81 0.18 -15.25
N ASP A 211 10.28 0.10 -14.05
CA ASP A 211 9.16 0.92 -13.65
C ASP A 211 9.65 2.30 -13.17
N PRO A 212 8.87 3.34 -13.38
CA PRO A 212 9.23 4.71 -13.01
C PRO A 212 9.10 5.02 -11.50
N ILE A 213 9.14 3.99 -10.64
CA ILE A 213 9.11 4.24 -9.18
C ILE A 213 10.51 4.60 -8.69
#